data_30920b11a913104c9c10ca7bd71f70dc
#
_entry.id   30920b11a913104c9c10ca7bd71f70dc
#
_cell.length_a   1.000
_cell.length_b   1.000
_cell.length_c   1.000
_cell.angle_alpha   90.00
_cell.angle_beta   90.00
_cell.angle_gamma   90.00
#
_symmetry.space_group_name_H-M   'P 1'
#
loop_
_entity.id
_entity.type
_entity.pdbx_description
1 polymer ?
#
loop_
_entity_poly.entity_id
_entity_poly.type
_entity_poly.pdbx_seq_one_letter_code
_entity_poly.pdbx_strand_id
1 'polypeptide(L)'
;NRYDHLLADPNNLEPEKIQQAFKEFRSARIYNKLGSFVFVGVYNAQGKVITEIFDQQQKSLGQLKKKQQKMKIKIPGDGNERYEIIRVAGLPFLRIALPLVNGNRKRVGIINGFFAFSPETIDAFRMRGLRAMASAMLIVLLTTAMLYPVILRLTRRITRFSVQLLDANLETLETLGNAIAQRDSDTNAHNYRVCIYAVHIGEELGLPNQTMRTLIKGSFLHDVGKIGIPDEILLKPGKLDDQEFAIMKTHVEQGREIIQRSQWLHDALEVVTSHHEKMAGKGYPKRLSGESIPVTARIFAIADVFDALTSKRPYKEAFSFEEAMKIMKEENGSHFDPYLFDIFSRIAKPLYERFGGKEEIFREELHEIITKYFHEGMDCLEY
;
A
#
# COMPACT_ATOMS: atom_id res chain seq x y z
N ASN A 1 8.42 -60.90 -24.95
CA ASN A 1 9.06 -62.15 -24.75
C ASN A 1 9.18 -63.05 -26.00
N ARG A 2 8.70 -62.60 -27.18
CA ARG A 2 8.87 -63.30 -28.47
C ARG A 2 10.33 -63.34 -28.95
N TYR A 3 11.20 -62.49 -28.36
CA TYR A 3 12.59 -62.30 -28.77
C TYR A 3 13.61 -62.54 -27.62
N ASP A 4 13.17 -63.10 -26.49
CA ASP A 4 14.05 -63.38 -25.33
C ASP A 4 15.20 -64.27 -25.68
N HIS A 5 15.02 -65.20 -26.64
CA HIS A 5 16.06 -66.07 -27.15
C HIS A 5 17.20 -65.34 -27.88
N LEU A 6 16.94 -64.19 -28.46
CA LEU A 6 17.95 -63.36 -29.14
C LEU A 6 18.84 -62.58 -28.15
N LEU A 7 18.42 -62.50 -26.90
CA LEU A 7 19.10 -61.77 -25.81
C LEU A 7 19.74 -62.72 -24.79
N ALA A 8 19.64 -64.05 -25.01
CA ALA A 8 20.08 -65.04 -24.06
C ALA A 8 21.61 -65.06 -23.84
N ASP A 9 22.41 -64.79 -24.90
CA ASP A 9 23.87 -64.70 -24.81
C ASP A 9 24.33 -63.27 -25.13
N PRO A 10 24.86 -62.53 -24.13
CA PRO A 10 25.34 -61.13 -24.30
C PRO A 10 26.51 -61.00 -25.31
N ASN A 11 27.23 -62.07 -25.56
CA ASN A 11 28.41 -62.09 -26.44
C ASN A 11 28.08 -62.55 -27.87
N ASN A 12 26.89 -63.02 -28.12
CA ASN A 12 26.48 -63.61 -29.42
C ASN A 12 25.15 -62.98 -29.91
N LEU A 13 25.04 -61.67 -29.83
CA LEU A 13 23.93 -60.92 -30.41
C LEU A 13 24.08 -60.83 -31.92
N GLU A 14 23.29 -61.65 -32.66
CA GLU A 14 23.35 -61.74 -34.13
C GLU A 14 22.71 -60.49 -34.76
N PRO A 15 23.47 -59.58 -35.43
CA PRO A 15 22.96 -58.31 -35.96
C PRO A 15 21.81 -58.47 -36.96
N GLU A 16 21.84 -59.55 -37.78
CA GLU A 16 20.83 -59.80 -38.81
C GLU A 16 19.48 -60.20 -38.20
N LYS A 17 19.46 -60.99 -37.15
CA LYS A 17 18.22 -61.36 -36.44
C LYS A 17 17.59 -60.17 -35.72
N ILE A 18 18.41 -59.28 -35.16
CA ILE A 18 17.96 -58.04 -34.53
C ILE A 18 17.37 -57.10 -35.58
N GLN A 19 18.00 -56.98 -36.76
CA GLN A 19 17.45 -56.19 -37.86
C GLN A 19 16.10 -56.71 -38.36
N GLN A 20 15.94 -58.05 -38.46
CA GLN A 20 14.69 -58.64 -38.86
C GLN A 20 13.57 -58.41 -37.82
N ALA A 21 13.88 -58.63 -36.54
CA ALA A 21 12.96 -58.37 -35.44
C ALA A 21 12.51 -56.90 -35.41
N PHE A 22 13.42 -55.95 -35.71
CA PHE A 22 13.07 -54.56 -35.79
C PHE A 22 12.22 -54.22 -37.03
N LYS A 23 12.45 -54.80 -38.18
CA LYS A 23 11.60 -54.68 -39.36
C LYS A 23 10.16 -55.16 -39.08
N GLU A 24 10.03 -56.29 -38.39
CA GLU A 24 8.71 -56.80 -37.98
C GLU A 24 8.01 -55.89 -36.97
N PHE A 25 8.74 -55.37 -35.98
CA PHE A 25 8.24 -54.41 -35.02
C PHE A 25 7.77 -53.10 -35.68
N ARG A 26 8.55 -52.61 -36.65
CA ARG A 26 8.23 -51.39 -37.42
C ARG A 26 6.95 -51.54 -38.26
N SER A 27 6.68 -52.74 -38.78
CA SER A 27 5.49 -53.04 -39.57
C SER A 27 4.21 -53.19 -38.72
N ALA A 28 4.33 -53.29 -37.42
CA ALA A 28 3.20 -53.42 -36.51
C ALA A 28 2.36 -52.12 -36.51
N ARG A 29 1.09 -52.20 -36.91
CA ARG A 29 0.12 -51.08 -37.12
C ARG A 29 -0.09 -50.18 -35.93
N ILE A 30 0.27 -50.57 -34.74
CA ILE A 30 -0.01 -49.83 -33.48
C ILE A 30 0.79 -48.51 -33.39
N TYR A 31 1.98 -48.43 -34.04
CA TYR A 31 2.82 -47.22 -33.94
C TYR A 31 2.62 -46.21 -35.09
N ASN A 32 1.95 -46.59 -36.17
CA ASN A 32 1.77 -45.74 -37.36
C ASN A 32 0.89 -44.51 -37.15
N LYS A 33 0.04 -44.48 -36.13
CA LYS A 33 -0.83 -43.31 -35.86
C LYS A 33 -0.09 -42.15 -35.17
N LEU A 34 0.85 -42.48 -34.27
CA LEU A 34 1.57 -41.44 -33.47
C LEU A 34 2.87 -41.00 -34.14
N GLY A 35 3.47 -41.91 -34.95
CA GLY A 35 4.75 -41.69 -35.58
C GLY A 35 5.48 -43.01 -35.84
N SER A 36 6.78 -42.92 -36.09
CA SER A 36 7.63 -44.10 -36.32
C SER A 36 9.03 -43.92 -35.76
N PHE A 37 9.68 -45.03 -35.43
CA PHE A 37 11.10 -45.04 -35.13
C PHE A 37 11.91 -44.75 -36.41
N VAL A 38 12.71 -43.71 -36.38
CA VAL A 38 13.59 -43.29 -37.49
C VAL A 38 15.05 -43.74 -37.29
N PHE A 39 15.37 -44.08 -36.05
CA PHE A 39 16.64 -44.63 -35.66
C PHE A 39 16.46 -45.56 -34.49
N VAL A 40 17.14 -46.71 -34.56
CA VAL A 40 17.33 -47.63 -33.42
C VAL A 40 18.75 -48.14 -33.44
N GLY A 41 19.46 -47.95 -32.34
CA GLY A 41 20.80 -48.45 -32.11
C GLY A 41 20.81 -49.43 -30.93
N VAL A 42 21.45 -50.55 -31.06
CA VAL A 42 21.68 -51.52 -30.00
C VAL A 42 23.18 -51.51 -29.67
N TYR A 43 23.45 -51.40 -28.38
CA TYR A 43 24.81 -51.27 -27.86
C TYR A 43 25.02 -52.31 -26.76
N ASN A 44 26.26 -52.83 -26.65
CA ASN A 44 26.60 -53.76 -25.57
C ASN A 44 26.74 -53.03 -24.21
N ALA A 45 27.03 -53.76 -23.16
CA ALA A 45 27.20 -53.22 -21.81
C ALA A 45 28.33 -52.18 -21.69
N GLN A 46 29.30 -52.18 -22.60
CA GLN A 46 30.42 -51.23 -22.68
C GLN A 46 30.11 -50.02 -23.59
N GLY A 47 28.90 -49.97 -24.19
CA GLY A 47 28.49 -48.87 -25.09
C GLY A 47 29.01 -49.02 -26.52
N LYS A 48 29.59 -50.18 -26.88
CA LYS A 48 30.03 -50.45 -28.27
C LYS A 48 28.81 -50.81 -29.11
N VAL A 49 28.77 -50.28 -30.34
CA VAL A 49 27.67 -50.55 -31.28
C VAL A 49 27.63 -52.03 -31.66
N ILE A 50 26.45 -52.63 -31.55
CA ILE A 50 26.15 -53.96 -32.07
C ILE A 50 25.49 -53.81 -33.44
N THR A 51 24.46 -52.99 -33.52
CA THR A 51 23.77 -52.68 -34.79
C THR A 51 23.10 -51.32 -34.69
N GLU A 52 23.05 -50.59 -35.82
CA GLU A 52 22.34 -49.32 -35.96
C GLU A 52 21.48 -49.37 -37.23
N ILE A 53 20.20 -49.04 -37.07
CA ILE A 53 19.24 -49.07 -38.14
C ILE A 53 18.64 -47.66 -38.27
N PHE A 54 18.74 -47.10 -39.48
CA PHE A 54 18.15 -45.81 -39.82
C PHE A 54 17.04 -45.99 -40.83
N ASP A 55 16.00 -45.20 -40.70
CA ASP A 55 15.00 -45.08 -41.74
C ASP A 55 15.53 -44.21 -42.91
N GLN A 56 15.80 -44.86 -44.03
CA GLN A 56 16.38 -44.21 -45.20
C GLN A 56 15.42 -43.22 -45.87
N GLN A 57 14.10 -43.31 -45.60
CA GLN A 57 13.10 -42.42 -46.17
C GLN A 57 12.95 -41.09 -45.37
N GLN A 58 13.65 -40.98 -44.25
CA GLN A 58 13.55 -39.79 -43.39
C GLN A 58 14.32 -38.62 -44.00
N LYS A 59 13.61 -37.52 -44.31
CA LYS A 59 14.20 -36.29 -44.91
C LYS A 59 15.33 -35.66 -44.08
N SER A 60 15.34 -35.85 -42.74
CA SER A 60 16.35 -35.31 -41.83
C SER A 60 17.47 -36.29 -41.47
N LEU A 61 17.63 -37.41 -42.22
CA LEU A 61 18.55 -38.51 -41.95
C LEU A 61 20.00 -38.03 -41.70
N GLY A 62 20.52 -37.14 -42.52
CA GLY A 62 21.88 -36.62 -42.37
C GLY A 62 22.11 -35.84 -41.07
N GLN A 63 21.11 -35.05 -40.66
CA GLN A 63 21.15 -34.30 -39.39
C GLN A 63 20.94 -35.21 -38.18
N LEU A 64 20.10 -36.23 -38.32
CA LEU A 64 19.92 -37.25 -37.30
C LEU A 64 21.22 -38.05 -37.04
N LYS A 65 21.90 -38.49 -38.08
CA LYS A 65 23.20 -39.16 -37.98
C LYS A 65 24.23 -38.29 -37.28
N LYS A 66 24.37 -36.99 -37.69
CA LYS A 66 25.28 -36.05 -37.03
C LYS A 66 24.92 -35.81 -35.56
N LYS A 67 23.63 -35.74 -35.24
CA LYS A 67 23.15 -35.55 -33.87
C LYS A 67 23.45 -36.76 -33.02
N GLN A 68 23.17 -37.96 -33.53
CA GLN A 68 23.43 -39.21 -32.84
C GLN A 68 24.94 -39.40 -32.56
N GLN A 69 25.82 -39.11 -33.51
CA GLN A 69 27.28 -39.20 -33.34
C GLN A 69 27.82 -38.24 -32.26
N LYS A 70 27.21 -37.05 -32.11
CA LYS A 70 27.58 -36.06 -31.07
C LYS A 70 27.03 -36.39 -29.69
N MET A 71 25.98 -37.19 -29.62
CA MET A 71 25.36 -37.53 -28.36
C MET A 71 26.09 -38.70 -27.73
N LYS A 72 26.87 -38.45 -26.68
CA LYS A 72 27.43 -39.53 -25.84
C LYS A 72 26.26 -40.36 -25.29
N ILE A 73 26.32 -41.65 -25.51
CA ILE A 73 25.37 -42.60 -24.90
C ILE A 73 25.69 -42.60 -23.41
N LYS A 74 24.98 -41.79 -22.64
CA LYS A 74 25.03 -41.87 -21.21
C LYS A 74 24.26 -43.13 -20.84
N ILE A 75 25.00 -44.17 -20.49
CA ILE A 75 24.46 -45.42 -19.97
C ILE A 75 23.76 -45.08 -18.64
N PRO A 76 22.44 -45.26 -18.49
CA PRO A 76 21.78 -45.08 -17.21
C PRO A 76 22.38 -46.04 -16.19
N GLY A 77 23.04 -45.50 -15.15
CA GLY A 77 23.67 -46.33 -14.11
C GLY A 77 22.68 -47.03 -13.22
N ASP A 78 21.43 -46.58 -13.20
CA ASP A 78 20.34 -46.98 -12.32
C ASP A 78 19.39 -48.03 -12.94
N GLY A 79 19.65 -48.48 -14.18
CA GLY A 79 18.80 -49.47 -14.85
C GLY A 79 17.43 -48.94 -15.31
N ASN A 80 17.18 -47.63 -15.24
CA ASN A 80 15.89 -47.04 -15.58
C ASN A 80 15.82 -46.62 -17.06
N GLU A 81 14.60 -46.60 -17.57
CA GLU A 81 14.28 -46.05 -18.90
C GLU A 81 14.47 -44.55 -18.92
N ARG A 82 14.96 -44.01 -20.04
CA ARG A 82 15.09 -42.55 -20.23
C ARG A 82 14.36 -42.09 -21.47
N TYR A 83 13.61 -41.03 -21.30
CA TYR A 83 12.85 -40.35 -22.35
C TYR A 83 13.31 -38.88 -22.44
N GLU A 84 13.65 -38.44 -23.61
CA GLU A 84 14.12 -37.05 -23.84
C GLU A 84 13.55 -36.51 -25.16
N ILE A 85 12.98 -35.32 -25.14
CA ILE A 85 12.57 -34.67 -26.39
C ILE A 85 13.77 -33.89 -26.94
N ILE A 86 14.19 -34.29 -28.14
CA ILE A 86 15.27 -33.63 -28.88
C ILE A 86 14.71 -32.95 -30.11
N ARG A 87 15.33 -31.84 -30.52
CA ARG A 87 14.98 -31.17 -31.76
C ARG A 87 16.04 -31.42 -32.82
N VAL A 88 15.61 -31.86 -34.00
CA VAL A 88 16.46 -32.07 -35.18
C VAL A 88 15.78 -31.40 -36.37
N ALA A 89 16.47 -30.51 -37.05
CA ALA A 89 15.90 -29.71 -38.14
C ALA A 89 14.61 -28.94 -37.75
N GLY A 90 14.51 -28.48 -36.48
CA GLY A 90 13.31 -27.79 -35.96
C GLY A 90 12.16 -28.71 -35.58
N LEU A 91 12.21 -30.00 -35.92
CA LEU A 91 11.17 -30.97 -35.57
C LEU A 91 11.49 -31.70 -34.26
N PRO A 92 10.45 -31.96 -33.43
CA PRO A 92 10.61 -32.72 -32.20
C PRO A 92 10.72 -34.20 -32.47
N PHE A 93 11.69 -34.87 -31.82
CA PHE A 93 11.85 -36.30 -31.77
C PHE A 93 11.88 -36.74 -30.32
N LEU A 94 11.31 -37.90 -30.02
CA LEU A 94 11.44 -38.51 -28.72
C LEU A 94 12.63 -39.49 -28.75
N ARG A 95 13.65 -39.17 -27.97
CA ARG A 95 14.75 -40.13 -27.71
C ARG A 95 14.35 -41.07 -26.61
N ILE A 96 14.51 -42.35 -26.82
CA ILE A 96 14.17 -43.40 -25.87
C ILE A 96 15.42 -44.24 -25.67
N ALA A 97 15.88 -44.37 -24.43
CA ALA A 97 16.98 -45.21 -24.08
C ALA A 97 16.49 -46.26 -23.06
N LEU A 98 16.51 -47.53 -23.48
CA LEU A 98 16.02 -48.65 -22.69
C LEU A 98 17.17 -49.59 -22.36
N PRO A 99 17.28 -50.08 -21.12
CA PRO A 99 18.25 -51.14 -20.79
C PRO A 99 17.82 -52.46 -21.40
N LEU A 100 18.76 -53.18 -22.03
CA LEU A 100 18.61 -54.57 -22.41
C LEU A 100 19.03 -55.45 -21.23
N VAL A 101 18.12 -56.29 -20.75
CA VAL A 101 18.36 -57.20 -19.64
C VAL A 101 18.17 -58.64 -20.09
N ASN A 102 19.01 -59.56 -19.60
CA ASN A 102 18.86 -60.98 -19.85
C ASN A 102 17.83 -61.63 -18.87
N GLY A 103 17.55 -62.93 -19.04
CA GLY A 103 16.61 -63.68 -18.19
C GLY A 103 16.93 -63.62 -16.69
N ASN A 104 18.17 -63.32 -16.31
CA ASN A 104 18.62 -63.10 -14.92
C ASN A 104 18.55 -61.65 -14.47
N ARG A 105 17.83 -60.77 -15.19
CA ARG A 105 17.73 -59.33 -14.96
C ARG A 105 19.08 -58.59 -14.96
N LYS A 106 20.14 -59.21 -15.43
CA LYS A 106 21.44 -58.55 -15.59
C LYS A 106 21.45 -57.75 -16.91
N ARG A 107 21.87 -56.49 -16.85
CA ARG A 107 21.97 -55.64 -18.02
C ARG A 107 23.07 -56.16 -18.97
N VAL A 108 22.68 -56.42 -20.20
CA VAL A 108 23.56 -56.92 -21.28
C VAL A 108 23.81 -55.86 -22.37
N GLY A 109 23.04 -54.76 -22.36
CA GLY A 109 23.19 -53.71 -23.35
C GLY A 109 22.18 -52.57 -23.16
N ILE A 110 22.05 -51.74 -24.20
CA ILE A 110 21.11 -50.61 -24.26
C ILE A 110 20.53 -50.54 -25.66
N ILE A 111 19.24 -50.24 -25.75
CA ILE A 111 18.59 -49.80 -26.97
C ILE A 111 18.44 -48.27 -26.88
N ASN A 112 18.88 -47.55 -27.89
CA ASN A 112 18.67 -46.12 -28.05
C ASN A 112 17.88 -45.89 -29.35
N GLY A 113 16.70 -45.29 -29.24
CA GLY A 113 15.83 -45.05 -30.39
C GLY A 113 15.43 -43.56 -30.51
N PHE A 114 15.25 -43.13 -31.74
CA PHE A 114 14.62 -41.82 -32.03
C PHE A 114 13.27 -42.08 -32.70
N PHE A 115 12.23 -41.58 -32.04
CA PHE A 115 10.86 -41.68 -32.53
C PHE A 115 10.43 -40.33 -33.13
N ALA A 116 10.08 -40.30 -34.40
CA ALA A 116 9.52 -39.18 -35.09
C ALA A 116 8.01 -39.14 -34.94
N PHE A 117 7.46 -38.08 -34.42
CA PHE A 117 6.00 -37.91 -34.38
C PHE A 117 5.45 -37.70 -35.78
N SER A 118 4.25 -38.22 -36.05
CA SER A 118 3.57 -37.97 -37.32
C SER A 118 3.15 -36.49 -37.40
N PRO A 119 3.05 -35.91 -38.62
CA PRO A 119 2.57 -34.50 -38.79
C PRO A 119 1.23 -34.28 -38.10
N GLU A 120 0.31 -35.23 -38.21
CA GLU A 120 -1.02 -35.14 -37.60
C GLU A 120 -0.93 -35.12 -36.07
N THR A 121 0.00 -35.86 -35.49
CA THR A 121 0.24 -35.81 -34.03
C THR A 121 0.80 -34.46 -33.59
N ILE A 122 1.76 -33.93 -34.33
CA ILE A 122 2.35 -32.60 -34.03
C ILE A 122 1.27 -31.53 -34.12
N ASP A 123 0.46 -31.55 -35.17
CA ASP A 123 -0.63 -30.57 -35.36
C ASP A 123 -1.72 -30.72 -34.29
N ALA A 124 -2.05 -31.93 -33.91
CA ALA A 124 -2.99 -32.18 -32.80
C ALA A 124 -2.47 -31.61 -31.46
N PHE A 125 -1.19 -31.76 -31.16
CA PHE A 125 -0.58 -31.15 -29.97
C PHE A 125 -0.57 -29.62 -30.05
N ARG A 126 -0.22 -29.04 -31.23
CA ARG A 126 -0.28 -27.59 -31.45
C ARG A 126 -1.68 -27.04 -31.25
N MET A 127 -2.67 -27.68 -31.84
CA MET A 127 -4.07 -27.24 -31.73
C MET A 127 -4.59 -27.35 -30.30
N ARG A 128 -4.22 -28.41 -29.57
CA ARG A 128 -4.57 -28.53 -28.14
C ARG A 128 -3.93 -27.41 -27.32
N GLY A 129 -2.66 -27.11 -27.55
CA GLY A 129 -1.96 -26.01 -26.90
C GLY A 129 -2.62 -24.65 -27.18
N LEU A 130 -2.92 -24.36 -28.46
CA LEU A 130 -3.59 -23.13 -28.85
C LEU A 130 -4.99 -23.00 -28.22
N ARG A 131 -5.79 -24.07 -28.20
CA ARG A 131 -7.11 -24.08 -27.54
C ARG A 131 -6.99 -23.85 -26.04
N ALA A 132 -6.01 -24.48 -25.37
CA ALA A 132 -5.76 -24.28 -23.95
C ALA A 132 -5.36 -22.82 -23.65
N MET A 133 -4.49 -22.23 -24.48
CA MET A 133 -4.09 -20.82 -24.35
C MET A 133 -5.28 -19.87 -24.60
N ALA A 134 -6.07 -20.12 -25.65
CA ALA A 134 -7.24 -19.31 -25.97
C ALA A 134 -8.30 -19.38 -24.86
N SER A 135 -8.56 -20.59 -24.31
CA SER A 135 -9.50 -20.72 -23.18
C SER A 135 -8.99 -20.03 -21.91
N ALA A 136 -7.69 -20.13 -21.59
CA ALA A 136 -7.09 -19.43 -20.46
C ALA A 136 -7.22 -17.90 -20.63
N MET A 137 -6.90 -17.40 -21.81
CA MET A 137 -7.03 -15.96 -22.12
C MET A 137 -8.49 -15.49 -22.01
N LEU A 138 -9.44 -16.28 -22.51
CA LEU A 138 -10.86 -15.97 -22.40
C LEU A 138 -11.33 -15.93 -20.95
N ILE A 139 -10.90 -16.88 -20.13
CA ILE A 139 -11.22 -16.89 -18.70
C ILE A 139 -10.69 -15.62 -18.02
N VAL A 140 -9.43 -15.24 -18.28
CA VAL A 140 -8.84 -14.00 -17.72
C VAL A 140 -9.64 -12.77 -18.16
N LEU A 141 -10.00 -12.68 -19.45
CA LEU A 141 -10.78 -11.56 -19.95
C LEU A 141 -12.18 -11.48 -19.30
N LEU A 142 -12.86 -12.61 -19.19
CA LEU A 142 -14.19 -12.66 -18.57
C LEU A 142 -14.15 -12.33 -17.08
N THR A 143 -13.17 -12.88 -16.35
CA THR A 143 -13.00 -12.59 -14.92
C THR A 143 -12.64 -11.11 -14.69
N THR A 144 -11.75 -10.55 -15.51
CA THR A 144 -11.41 -9.12 -15.45
C THR A 144 -12.63 -8.25 -15.77
N ALA A 145 -13.37 -8.55 -16.84
CA ALA A 145 -14.57 -7.81 -17.21
C ALA A 145 -15.65 -7.86 -16.12
N MET A 146 -15.76 -8.97 -15.39
CA MET A 146 -16.71 -9.11 -14.29
C MET A 146 -16.24 -8.39 -13.01
N LEU A 147 -14.97 -8.50 -12.65
CA LEU A 147 -14.44 -7.95 -11.40
C LEU A 147 -14.16 -6.44 -11.48
N TYR A 148 -13.72 -5.93 -12.63
CA TYR A 148 -13.35 -4.53 -12.79
C TYR A 148 -14.46 -3.54 -12.39
N PRO A 149 -15.72 -3.67 -12.88
CA PRO A 149 -16.79 -2.76 -12.47
C PRO A 149 -17.17 -2.89 -10.99
N VAL A 150 -17.01 -4.09 -10.41
CA VAL A 150 -17.26 -4.31 -8.97
C VAL A 150 -16.20 -3.57 -8.14
N ILE A 151 -14.93 -3.71 -8.50
CA ILE A 151 -13.82 -3.02 -7.81
C ILE A 151 -14.02 -1.50 -7.92
N LEU A 152 -14.30 -0.97 -9.11
CA LEU A 152 -14.56 0.46 -9.28
C LEU A 152 -15.72 0.96 -8.43
N ARG A 153 -16.83 0.21 -8.39
CA ARG A 153 -18.01 0.57 -7.58
C ARG A 153 -17.69 0.55 -6.08
N LEU A 154 -16.94 -0.47 -5.61
CA LEU A 154 -16.52 -0.56 -4.22
C LEU A 154 -15.57 0.57 -3.84
N THR A 155 -14.57 0.86 -4.67
CA THR A 155 -13.63 1.96 -4.43
C THR A 155 -14.38 3.29 -4.33
N ARG A 156 -15.23 3.62 -5.30
CA ARG A 156 -16.05 4.85 -5.27
C ARG A 156 -16.94 4.91 -4.02
N ARG A 157 -17.52 3.80 -3.62
CA ARG A 157 -18.36 3.75 -2.41
C ARG A 157 -17.55 4.00 -1.15
N ILE A 158 -16.38 3.37 -1.02
CA ILE A 158 -15.48 3.56 0.13
C ILE A 158 -15.02 5.03 0.19
N THR A 159 -14.59 5.61 -0.93
CA THR A 159 -14.17 7.01 -0.97
C THR A 159 -15.30 7.95 -0.53
N ARG A 160 -16.52 7.76 -1.05
CA ARG A 160 -17.68 8.58 -0.62
C ARG A 160 -17.97 8.46 0.88
N PHE A 161 -17.94 7.24 1.42
CA PHE A 161 -18.14 7.05 2.86
C PHE A 161 -17.03 7.69 3.70
N SER A 162 -15.78 7.64 3.23
CA SER A 162 -14.65 8.27 3.92
C SER A 162 -14.79 9.79 3.96
N VAL A 163 -15.19 10.41 2.85
CA VAL A 163 -15.47 11.86 2.79
C VAL A 163 -16.63 12.22 3.71
N GLN A 164 -17.78 11.52 3.59
CA GLN A 164 -18.95 11.79 4.44
C GLN A 164 -18.66 11.62 5.94
N LEU A 165 -17.85 10.63 6.30
CA LEU A 165 -17.44 10.43 7.69
C LEU A 165 -16.54 11.57 8.17
N LEU A 166 -15.63 12.04 7.32
CA LEU A 166 -14.77 13.17 7.64
C LEU A 166 -15.60 14.45 7.84
N ASP A 167 -16.49 14.74 6.91
CA ASP A 167 -17.39 15.91 6.99
C ASP A 167 -18.24 15.87 8.28
N ALA A 168 -18.84 14.73 8.59
CA ALA A 168 -19.62 14.55 9.83
C ALA A 168 -18.77 14.74 11.10
N ASN A 169 -17.51 14.29 11.08
CA ASN A 169 -16.60 14.52 12.19
C ASN A 169 -16.22 16.00 12.33
N LEU A 170 -15.97 16.70 11.22
CA LEU A 170 -15.67 18.14 11.23
C LEU A 170 -16.87 18.97 11.67
N GLU A 171 -18.08 18.65 11.20
CA GLU A 171 -19.31 19.28 11.66
C GLU A 171 -19.55 19.06 13.17
N THR A 172 -19.24 17.85 13.66
CA THR A 172 -19.32 17.55 15.09
C THR A 172 -18.30 18.36 15.89
N LEU A 173 -17.08 18.50 15.39
CA LEU A 173 -16.02 19.31 15.98
C LEU A 173 -16.46 20.79 16.11
N GLU A 174 -16.96 21.34 15.02
CA GLU A 174 -17.46 22.72 14.98
C GLU A 174 -18.65 22.92 15.93
N THR A 175 -19.62 22.00 15.90
CA THR A 175 -20.80 22.04 16.78
C THR A 175 -20.39 21.98 18.25
N LEU A 176 -19.45 21.11 18.61
CA LEU A 176 -18.96 20.99 19.97
C LEU A 176 -18.23 22.26 20.42
N GLY A 177 -17.33 22.78 19.61
CA GLY A 177 -16.62 24.04 19.88
C GLY A 177 -17.58 25.22 20.06
N ASN A 178 -18.59 25.32 19.21
CA ASN A 178 -19.62 26.36 19.28
C ASN A 178 -20.50 26.24 20.52
N ALA A 179 -20.89 25.02 20.92
CA ALA A 179 -21.68 24.80 22.12
C ALA A 179 -20.92 25.23 23.40
N ILE A 180 -19.62 25.02 23.43
CA ILE A 180 -18.75 25.44 24.55
C ILE A 180 -18.63 26.97 24.58
N ALA A 181 -18.33 27.59 23.45
CA ALA A 181 -18.23 29.03 23.32
C ALA A 181 -19.55 29.73 23.75
N GLN A 182 -20.71 29.19 23.37
CA GLN A 182 -22.00 29.70 23.78
C GLN A 182 -22.23 29.63 25.30
N ARG A 183 -21.67 28.59 25.97
CA ARG A 183 -21.77 28.48 27.43
C ARG A 183 -20.88 29.47 28.18
N ASP A 184 -19.71 29.80 27.64
CA ASP A 184 -18.72 30.68 28.25
C ASP A 184 -18.93 32.17 27.91
N SER A 185 -20.11 32.56 27.37
CA SER A 185 -20.35 33.90 26.85
C SER A 185 -19.36 34.38 25.75
N ASP A 186 -18.49 33.53 25.29
CA ASP A 186 -17.71 33.78 24.07
C ASP A 186 -18.59 33.51 22.83
N THR A 187 -18.25 34.16 21.74
CA THR A 187 -19.00 33.97 20.49
C THR A 187 -18.36 32.89 19.63
N ASN A 188 -19.17 32.19 18.81
CA ASN A 188 -18.66 31.27 17.79
C ASN A 188 -17.57 31.93 16.93
N ALA A 189 -17.69 33.25 16.72
CA ALA A 189 -16.73 34.04 15.99
C ALA A 189 -15.31 34.03 16.60
N HIS A 190 -15.18 33.86 17.93
CA HIS A 190 -13.87 33.72 18.60
C HIS A 190 -13.13 32.47 18.13
N ASN A 191 -13.74 31.30 18.23
CA ASN A 191 -13.10 30.02 17.82
C ASN A 191 -12.66 30.08 16.36
N TYR A 192 -13.48 30.65 15.49
CA TYR A 192 -13.16 30.81 14.07
C TYR A 192 -11.95 31.71 13.84
N ARG A 193 -11.94 32.90 14.46
CA ARG A 193 -10.82 33.85 14.30
C ARG A 193 -9.52 33.30 14.87
N VAL A 194 -9.56 32.69 16.07
CA VAL A 194 -8.37 32.09 16.67
C VAL A 194 -7.83 30.95 15.78
N CYS A 195 -8.71 30.11 15.24
CA CYS A 195 -8.30 29.08 14.30
C CYS A 195 -7.64 29.67 13.05
N ILE A 196 -8.24 30.68 12.43
CA ILE A 196 -7.71 31.32 11.24
C ILE A 196 -6.34 31.98 11.52
N TYR A 197 -6.20 32.74 12.61
CA TYR A 197 -4.93 33.33 12.99
C TYR A 197 -3.85 32.29 13.25
N ALA A 198 -4.18 31.21 13.97
CA ALA A 198 -3.26 30.14 14.25
C ALA A 198 -2.81 29.41 12.97
N VAL A 199 -3.74 29.15 12.04
CA VAL A 199 -3.44 28.52 10.76
C VAL A 199 -2.49 29.38 9.93
N HIS A 200 -2.72 30.67 9.81
CA HIS A 200 -1.83 31.55 9.05
C HIS A 200 -0.42 31.66 9.67
N ILE A 201 -0.29 31.62 10.99
CA ILE A 201 1.03 31.52 11.65
C ILE A 201 1.71 30.19 11.28
N GLY A 202 0.95 29.09 11.30
CA GLY A 202 1.45 27.75 10.95
C GLY A 202 1.87 27.66 9.48
N GLU A 203 1.16 28.32 8.56
CA GLU A 203 1.50 28.41 7.14
C GLU A 203 2.80 29.17 6.90
N GLU A 204 2.96 30.33 7.54
CA GLU A 204 4.20 31.11 7.48
C GLU A 204 5.41 30.37 8.06
N LEU A 205 5.16 29.48 9.04
CA LEU A 205 6.19 28.61 9.61
C LEU A 205 6.48 27.39 8.72
N GLY A 206 5.61 27.08 7.75
CA GLY A 206 5.73 25.89 6.89
C GLY A 206 5.44 24.58 7.62
N LEU A 207 4.47 24.57 8.52
CA LEU A 207 4.12 23.37 9.28
C LEU A 207 3.58 22.25 8.37
N PRO A 208 3.92 20.99 8.63
CA PRO A 208 3.35 19.85 7.92
C PRO A 208 1.84 19.76 8.09
N ASN A 209 1.11 19.24 7.07
CA ASN A 209 -0.34 19.10 7.08
C ASN A 209 -0.89 18.39 8.34
N GLN A 210 -0.19 17.38 8.84
CA GLN A 210 -0.62 16.70 10.07
C GLN A 210 -0.58 17.62 11.29
N THR A 211 0.44 18.47 11.43
CA THR A 211 0.56 19.45 12.51
C THR A 211 -0.49 20.55 12.35
N MET A 212 -0.80 20.95 11.12
CA MET A 212 -1.90 21.90 10.83
C MET A 212 -3.26 21.34 11.25
N ARG A 213 -3.54 20.05 10.99
CA ARG A 213 -4.76 19.38 11.48
C ARG A 213 -4.84 19.36 13.00
N THR A 214 -3.72 19.08 13.68
CA THR A 214 -3.61 19.17 15.15
C THR A 214 -3.98 20.56 15.64
N LEU A 215 -3.42 21.59 15.01
CA LEU A 215 -3.67 22.99 15.37
C LEU A 215 -5.14 23.39 15.17
N ILE A 216 -5.73 23.02 14.03
CA ILE A 216 -7.15 23.30 13.74
C ILE A 216 -8.07 22.63 14.76
N LYS A 217 -7.93 21.32 14.98
CA LYS A 217 -8.75 20.59 15.96
C LYS A 217 -8.58 21.15 17.38
N GLY A 218 -7.33 21.42 17.73
CA GLY A 218 -7.00 22.01 19.02
C GLY A 218 -7.62 23.39 19.23
N SER A 219 -7.64 24.23 18.20
CA SER A 219 -8.25 25.55 18.26
C SER A 219 -9.75 25.51 18.56
N PHE A 220 -10.47 24.56 17.97
CA PHE A 220 -11.89 24.36 18.27
C PHE A 220 -12.16 23.80 19.65
N LEU A 221 -11.25 22.99 20.17
CA LEU A 221 -11.48 22.19 21.39
C LEU A 221 -10.67 22.65 22.59
N HIS A 222 -9.86 23.73 22.47
CA HIS A 222 -8.97 24.16 23.56
C HIS A 222 -9.70 24.29 24.91
N ASP A 223 -10.91 24.78 24.89
CA ASP A 223 -11.75 25.07 26.03
C ASP A 223 -12.84 24.01 26.32
N VAL A 224 -12.80 22.83 25.68
CA VAL A 224 -13.82 21.79 25.82
C VAL A 224 -14.08 21.39 27.27
N GLY A 225 -13.07 21.45 28.11
CA GLY A 225 -13.20 21.12 29.54
C GLY A 225 -13.98 22.14 30.36
N LYS A 226 -14.26 23.32 29.84
CA LYS A 226 -15.15 24.31 30.52
C LYS A 226 -16.57 23.79 30.72
N ILE A 227 -16.96 22.72 30.00
CA ILE A 227 -18.24 22.03 30.21
C ILE A 227 -18.39 21.50 31.65
N GLY A 228 -17.28 21.17 32.32
CA GLY A 228 -17.26 20.69 33.69
C GLY A 228 -17.07 21.78 34.76
N ILE A 229 -16.88 23.03 34.38
CA ILE A 229 -16.74 24.15 35.34
C ILE A 229 -18.10 24.61 35.79
N PRO A 230 -18.33 24.81 37.11
CA PRO A 230 -19.59 25.34 37.65
C PRO A 230 -19.91 26.74 37.09
N ASP A 231 -21.20 26.99 36.80
CA ASP A 231 -21.64 28.27 36.21
C ASP A 231 -21.36 29.48 37.14
N GLU A 232 -21.37 29.28 38.45
CA GLU A 232 -21.03 30.30 39.44
C GLU A 232 -19.58 30.80 39.28
N ILE A 233 -18.69 30.00 38.74
CA ILE A 233 -17.28 30.33 38.49
C ILE A 233 -17.13 30.77 37.04
N LEU A 234 -17.67 30.00 36.10
CA LEU A 234 -17.55 30.25 34.68
C LEU A 234 -18.11 31.60 34.25
N LEU A 235 -19.33 31.94 34.78
CA LEU A 235 -20.08 33.13 34.41
C LEU A 235 -19.96 34.26 35.48
N LYS A 236 -19.02 34.13 36.42
CA LYS A 236 -18.86 35.12 37.47
C LYS A 236 -18.54 36.51 36.93
N PRO A 237 -19.35 37.54 37.21
CA PRO A 237 -19.04 38.90 36.83
C PRO A 237 -17.87 39.45 37.66
N GLY A 238 -16.69 39.55 37.08
CA GLY A 238 -15.52 40.09 37.72
C GLY A 238 -14.34 39.11 37.86
N LYS A 239 -13.40 39.41 38.76
CA LYS A 239 -12.19 38.60 38.95
C LYS A 239 -12.53 37.39 39.82
N LEU A 240 -11.96 36.23 39.45
CA LEU A 240 -11.96 35.02 40.26
C LEU A 240 -10.96 35.21 41.43
N ASP A 241 -11.32 34.69 42.59
CA ASP A 241 -10.39 34.53 43.69
C ASP A 241 -9.42 33.32 43.42
N ASP A 242 -8.46 33.12 44.31
CA ASP A 242 -7.44 32.04 44.14
C ASP A 242 -8.04 30.65 44.10
N GLN A 243 -9.13 30.38 44.88
CA GLN A 243 -9.79 29.09 44.93
C GLN A 243 -10.64 28.86 43.67
N GLU A 244 -11.40 29.84 43.26
CA GLU A 244 -12.17 29.82 42.02
C GLU A 244 -11.29 29.68 40.81
N PHE A 245 -10.14 30.41 40.78
CA PHE A 245 -9.16 30.27 39.73
C PHE A 245 -8.49 28.90 39.68
N ALA A 246 -8.29 28.26 40.87
CA ALA A 246 -7.80 26.90 40.91
C ALA A 246 -8.82 25.92 40.30
N ILE A 247 -10.13 26.12 40.53
CA ILE A 247 -11.18 25.34 39.88
C ILE A 247 -11.22 25.63 38.38
N MET A 248 -11.17 26.88 37.97
CA MET A 248 -11.15 27.27 36.56
C MET A 248 -10.02 26.56 35.80
N LYS A 249 -8.80 26.49 36.36
CA LYS A 249 -7.66 25.80 35.74
C LYS A 249 -7.88 24.30 35.49
N THR A 250 -8.85 23.68 36.18
CA THR A 250 -9.15 22.24 35.98
C THR A 250 -9.76 21.95 34.61
N HIS A 251 -10.27 22.98 33.87
CA HIS A 251 -10.82 22.76 32.53
C HIS A 251 -9.79 22.12 31.59
N VAL A 252 -8.50 22.42 31.76
CA VAL A 252 -7.42 21.81 30.95
C VAL A 252 -7.37 20.31 31.12
N GLU A 253 -7.42 19.83 32.38
CA GLU A 253 -7.40 18.39 32.68
C GLU A 253 -8.73 17.73 32.29
N GLN A 254 -9.85 18.39 32.54
CA GLN A 254 -11.17 17.89 32.12
C GLN A 254 -11.26 17.79 30.60
N GLY A 255 -10.71 18.79 29.87
CA GLY A 255 -10.59 18.75 28.42
C GLY A 255 -9.77 17.57 27.93
N ARG A 256 -8.64 17.30 28.59
CA ARG A 256 -7.83 16.10 28.33
C ARG A 256 -8.65 14.81 28.49
N GLU A 257 -9.40 14.69 29.59
CA GLU A 257 -10.22 13.51 29.86
C GLU A 257 -11.33 13.27 28.82
N ILE A 258 -11.91 14.37 28.32
CA ILE A 258 -12.94 14.30 27.26
C ILE A 258 -12.32 13.81 25.96
N ILE A 259 -11.24 14.45 25.51
CA ILE A 259 -10.65 14.25 24.18
C ILE A 259 -9.92 12.93 24.08
N GLN A 260 -9.19 12.49 25.09
CA GLN A 260 -8.40 11.25 25.05
C GLN A 260 -9.20 9.99 24.73
N ARG A 261 -10.52 10.03 24.88
CA ARG A 261 -11.43 8.91 24.56
C ARG A 261 -11.71 8.76 23.07
N SER A 262 -11.43 9.79 22.27
CA SER A 262 -11.64 9.79 20.83
C SER A 262 -10.31 9.68 20.10
N GLN A 263 -10.09 8.61 19.35
CA GLN A 263 -8.87 8.44 18.55
C GLN A 263 -8.74 9.55 17.49
N TRP A 264 -9.83 10.03 16.93
CA TRP A 264 -9.83 11.07 15.91
C TRP A 264 -9.46 12.46 16.45
N LEU A 265 -9.74 12.73 17.75
CA LEU A 265 -9.43 14.00 18.41
C LEU A 265 -8.13 13.96 19.20
N HIS A 266 -7.46 12.80 19.27
CA HIS A 266 -6.31 12.61 20.15
C HIS A 266 -5.16 13.58 19.88
N ASP A 267 -4.95 13.97 18.64
CA ASP A 267 -3.93 14.95 18.25
C ASP A 267 -4.23 16.37 18.78
N ALA A 268 -5.50 16.75 18.99
CA ALA A 268 -5.86 18.01 19.61
C ALA A 268 -5.35 18.19 21.05
N LEU A 269 -4.95 17.11 21.72
CA LEU A 269 -4.44 17.12 23.10
C LEU A 269 -3.26 18.07 23.30
N GLU A 270 -2.42 18.27 22.30
CA GLU A 270 -1.28 19.17 22.39
C GLU A 270 -1.73 20.61 22.74
N VAL A 271 -2.72 21.11 22.04
CA VAL A 271 -3.27 22.46 22.28
C VAL A 271 -4.11 22.45 23.57
N VAL A 272 -5.04 21.53 23.70
CA VAL A 272 -5.96 21.46 24.85
C VAL A 272 -5.24 21.40 26.19
N THR A 273 -4.14 20.64 26.27
CA THR A 273 -3.40 20.47 27.53
C THR A 273 -2.34 21.54 27.77
N SER A 274 -2.03 22.40 26.77
CA SER A 274 -0.87 23.28 26.88
C SER A 274 -1.11 24.73 26.42
N HIS A 275 -2.33 25.09 26.01
CA HIS A 275 -2.62 26.44 25.52
C HIS A 275 -2.44 27.55 26.57
N HIS A 276 -2.45 27.22 27.83
CA HIS A 276 -2.18 28.14 28.93
C HIS A 276 -0.75 28.05 29.47
N GLU A 277 0.12 27.26 28.85
CA GLU A 277 1.53 27.29 29.19
C GLU A 277 2.18 28.58 28.66
N LYS A 278 3.23 29.04 29.36
CA LYS A 278 3.91 30.30 29.02
C LYS A 278 5.41 30.04 28.80
N MET A 279 5.97 30.71 27.85
CA MET A 279 7.37 30.56 27.43
C MET A 279 8.35 30.55 28.62
N ALA A 280 8.11 31.41 29.62
CA ALA A 280 8.94 31.51 30.84
C ALA A 280 8.60 30.48 31.94
N GLY A 281 7.75 29.48 31.66
CA GLY A 281 7.37 28.42 32.62
C GLY A 281 6.42 28.89 33.76
N LYS A 282 5.79 30.02 33.59
CA LYS A 282 4.82 30.58 34.55
C LYS A 282 3.37 30.24 34.21
N GLY A 283 3.16 29.35 33.24
CA GLY A 283 1.85 28.86 32.80
C GLY A 283 1.29 27.74 33.68
N TYR A 284 0.26 27.09 33.18
CA TYR A 284 -0.36 25.92 33.80
C TYR A 284 -0.87 24.96 32.72
N PRO A 285 -1.13 23.67 32.99
CA PRO A 285 -1.09 23.00 34.30
C PRO A 285 0.31 22.47 34.69
N LYS A 286 1.20 22.23 33.71
CA LYS A 286 2.49 21.52 33.91
C LYS A 286 3.67 22.46 34.12
N ARG A 287 3.49 23.75 33.91
CA ARG A 287 4.53 24.78 33.95
C ARG A 287 5.69 24.49 32.98
N LEU A 288 5.31 24.05 31.79
CA LEU A 288 6.28 23.84 30.71
C LEU A 288 6.91 25.18 30.30
N SER A 289 8.16 25.14 29.83
CA SER A 289 8.90 26.32 29.40
C SER A 289 9.61 26.07 28.07
N GLY A 290 9.80 27.12 27.29
CA GLY A 290 10.53 27.07 26.03
C GLY A 290 9.95 26.07 25.05
N GLU A 291 10.83 25.34 24.39
CA GLU A 291 10.46 24.31 23.38
C GLU A 291 9.82 23.05 23.98
N SER A 292 9.77 22.90 25.30
CA SER A 292 8.98 21.82 25.92
C SER A 292 7.48 22.03 25.74
N ILE A 293 7.03 23.25 25.40
CA ILE A 293 5.65 23.54 25.02
C ILE A 293 5.50 23.16 23.55
N PRO A 294 4.50 22.31 23.18
CA PRO A 294 4.24 21.97 21.78
C PRO A 294 4.11 23.24 20.91
N VAL A 295 4.68 23.19 19.71
CA VAL A 295 4.65 24.35 18.78
C VAL A 295 3.23 24.78 18.48
N THR A 296 2.30 23.84 18.35
CA THR A 296 0.86 24.07 18.14
C THR A 296 0.24 24.90 19.28
N ALA A 297 0.61 24.60 20.54
CA ALA A 297 0.13 25.34 21.70
C ALA A 297 0.78 26.74 21.80
N ARG A 298 2.07 26.89 21.42
CA ARG A 298 2.75 28.21 21.38
C ARG A 298 2.13 29.12 20.31
N ILE A 299 1.79 28.58 19.13
CA ILE A 299 1.09 29.31 18.07
C ILE A 299 -0.32 29.70 18.52
N PHE A 300 -1.06 28.73 19.09
CA PHE A 300 -2.41 28.97 19.56
C PHE A 300 -2.47 30.07 20.62
N ALA A 301 -1.57 30.08 21.58
CA ALA A 301 -1.52 31.13 22.63
C ALA A 301 -1.37 32.52 22.08
N ILE A 302 -0.63 32.72 20.99
CA ILE A 302 -0.52 34.03 20.30
C ILE A 302 -1.85 34.43 19.68
N ALA A 303 -2.49 33.49 18.95
CA ALA A 303 -3.75 33.75 18.26
C ALA A 303 -4.89 34.04 19.26
N ASP A 304 -4.99 33.26 20.33
CA ASP A 304 -6.00 33.37 21.37
C ASP A 304 -5.92 34.69 22.11
N VAL A 305 -4.74 35.09 22.58
CA VAL A 305 -4.54 36.37 23.27
C VAL A 305 -4.77 37.56 22.34
N PHE A 306 -4.37 37.45 21.08
CA PHE A 306 -4.62 38.51 20.11
C PHE A 306 -6.13 38.73 19.89
N ASP A 307 -6.88 37.63 19.71
CA ASP A 307 -8.33 37.70 19.57
C ASP A 307 -8.98 38.21 20.85
N ALA A 308 -8.56 37.75 22.02
CA ALA A 308 -9.07 38.22 23.30
C ALA A 308 -8.83 39.70 23.56
N LEU A 309 -7.78 40.29 22.99
CA LEU A 309 -7.52 41.74 23.09
C LEU A 309 -8.31 42.54 22.07
N THR A 310 -8.44 42.04 20.85
CA THR A 310 -9.03 42.78 19.71
C THR A 310 -10.53 42.56 19.54
N SER A 311 -11.15 41.65 20.31
CA SER A 311 -12.58 41.40 20.28
C SER A 311 -13.32 42.05 21.41
N LYS A 312 -14.52 42.55 21.11
CA LYS A 312 -15.44 43.07 22.14
C LYS A 312 -16.02 41.91 22.96
N ARG A 313 -15.90 41.99 24.28
CA ARG A 313 -16.50 41.05 25.23
C ARG A 313 -17.57 41.74 26.09
N PRO A 314 -18.52 41.04 26.73
CA PRO A 314 -19.61 41.63 27.50
C PRO A 314 -19.16 42.67 28.54
N TYR A 315 -17.96 42.49 29.06
CA TYR A 315 -17.42 43.32 30.15
C TYR A 315 -16.18 44.13 29.74
N LYS A 316 -15.81 44.14 28.43
CA LYS A 316 -14.58 44.79 27.96
C LYS A 316 -14.73 45.24 26.51
N GLU A 317 -14.48 46.53 26.26
CA GLU A 317 -14.33 47.04 24.89
C GLU A 317 -13.06 46.46 24.24
N ALA A 318 -13.09 46.29 22.91
CA ALA A 318 -11.92 45.86 22.15
C ALA A 318 -10.82 46.90 22.19
N PHE A 319 -9.58 46.46 22.36
CA PHE A 319 -8.43 47.36 22.12
C PHE A 319 -8.25 47.59 20.61
N SER A 320 -7.66 48.72 20.27
CA SER A 320 -7.17 48.97 18.91
C SER A 320 -6.07 47.94 18.55
N PHE A 321 -5.83 47.77 17.27
CA PHE A 321 -4.75 46.89 16.79
C PHE A 321 -3.40 47.28 17.41
N GLU A 322 -3.10 48.62 17.43
CA GLU A 322 -1.86 49.14 17.93
C GLU A 322 -1.67 48.89 19.43
N GLU A 323 -2.74 49.06 20.21
CA GLU A 323 -2.74 48.78 21.66
C GLU A 323 -2.57 47.31 21.94
N ALA A 324 -3.28 46.41 21.22
CA ALA A 324 -3.16 44.97 21.37
C ALA A 324 -1.74 44.52 21.06
N MET A 325 -1.16 44.95 19.94
CA MET A 325 0.22 44.60 19.58
C MET A 325 1.24 45.16 20.57
N LYS A 326 1.03 46.29 21.16
CA LYS A 326 1.88 46.84 22.21
C LYS A 326 1.86 45.94 23.45
N ILE A 327 0.67 45.59 23.95
CA ILE A 327 0.51 44.70 25.11
C ILE A 327 1.20 43.34 24.84
N MET A 328 0.97 42.75 23.68
CA MET A 328 1.58 41.46 23.34
C MET A 328 3.11 41.54 23.23
N LYS A 329 3.63 42.66 22.74
CA LYS A 329 5.09 42.88 22.65
C LYS A 329 5.73 42.97 24.03
N GLU A 330 5.07 43.50 25.03
CA GLU A 330 5.56 43.54 26.42
C GLU A 330 5.65 42.16 27.04
N GLU A 331 4.78 41.23 26.59
CA GLU A 331 4.77 39.82 27.03
C GLU A 331 5.65 38.88 26.17
N ASN A 332 6.34 39.43 25.16
CA ASN A 332 7.22 38.67 24.29
C ASN A 332 8.41 38.08 25.07
N GLY A 333 8.68 36.76 24.90
CA GLY A 333 9.69 36.04 25.63
C GLY A 333 9.25 35.56 27.03
N SER A 334 8.19 36.18 27.61
CA SER A 334 7.61 35.73 28.88
C SER A 334 6.40 34.86 28.70
N HIS A 335 5.44 35.27 27.91
CA HIS A 335 4.25 34.53 27.54
C HIS A 335 4.42 33.86 26.19
N PHE A 336 4.82 34.61 25.17
CA PHE A 336 4.91 34.18 23.79
C PHE A 336 6.33 33.73 23.42
N ASP A 337 6.39 32.82 22.46
CA ASP A 337 7.62 32.45 21.76
C ASP A 337 8.07 33.66 20.89
N PRO A 338 9.28 34.17 21.11
CA PRO A 338 9.75 35.35 20.38
C PRO A 338 9.81 35.13 18.86
N TYR A 339 10.17 33.96 18.40
CA TYR A 339 10.26 33.66 16.98
C TYR A 339 8.90 33.59 16.34
N LEU A 340 7.94 32.93 16.97
CA LEU A 340 6.56 32.82 16.48
C LEU A 340 5.86 34.18 16.56
N PHE A 341 6.12 34.96 17.59
CA PHE A 341 5.57 36.32 17.70
C PHE A 341 6.09 37.28 16.62
N ASP A 342 7.36 37.15 16.23
CA ASP A 342 7.93 37.89 15.10
C ASP A 342 7.23 37.53 13.78
N ILE A 343 7.00 36.24 13.52
CA ILE A 343 6.22 35.77 12.36
C ILE A 343 4.82 36.40 12.38
N PHE A 344 4.11 36.26 13.51
CA PHE A 344 2.77 36.80 13.65
C PHE A 344 2.73 38.32 13.42
N SER A 345 3.69 39.07 13.97
CA SER A 345 3.75 40.52 13.86
C SER A 345 3.79 41.01 12.41
N ARG A 346 4.34 40.22 11.49
CA ARG A 346 4.41 40.55 10.06
C ARG A 346 3.06 40.39 9.35
N ILE A 347 2.24 39.43 9.79
CA ILE A 347 0.96 39.09 9.15
C ILE A 347 -0.27 39.61 9.91
N ALA A 348 -0.10 40.03 11.16
CA ALA A 348 -1.21 40.39 12.06
C ALA A 348 -2.11 41.48 11.51
N LYS A 349 -1.53 42.55 10.94
CA LYS A 349 -2.32 43.71 10.49
C LYS A 349 -3.24 43.39 9.31
N PRO A 350 -2.78 42.76 8.22
CA PRO A 350 -3.65 42.30 7.15
C PRO A 350 -4.76 41.36 7.63
N LEU A 351 -4.43 40.40 8.54
CA LEU A 351 -5.40 39.48 9.10
C LEU A 351 -6.47 40.19 9.93
N TYR A 352 -6.06 41.17 10.77
CA TYR A 352 -6.98 41.98 11.56
C TYR A 352 -7.92 42.81 10.68
N GLU A 353 -7.40 43.45 9.64
CA GLU A 353 -8.21 44.26 8.70
C GLU A 353 -9.20 43.39 7.91
N ARG A 354 -8.80 42.13 7.58
CA ARG A 354 -9.65 41.21 6.84
C ARG A 354 -10.71 40.58 7.74
N PHE A 355 -10.35 40.14 8.94
CA PHE A 355 -11.19 39.31 9.80
C PHE A 355 -11.74 40.04 11.05
N GLY A 356 -11.30 41.23 11.36
CA GLY A 356 -11.77 42.00 12.51
C GLY A 356 -13.25 42.38 12.40
N GLY A 357 -14.15 41.64 13.03
CA GLY A 357 -15.57 41.99 13.15
C GLY A 357 -16.48 41.63 11.98
N LYS A 358 -16.07 40.79 11.02
CA LYS A 358 -16.84 40.41 9.82
C LYS A 358 -17.18 38.91 9.82
N GLU A 359 -18.28 38.55 10.43
CA GLU A 359 -18.65 37.17 10.72
C GLU A 359 -18.86 36.26 9.46
N GLU A 360 -19.38 36.84 8.37
CA GLU A 360 -19.61 36.09 7.12
C GLU A 360 -18.31 35.61 6.47
N ILE A 361 -17.25 36.42 6.54
CA ILE A 361 -15.95 36.14 5.93
C ILE A 361 -15.22 34.96 6.64
N PHE A 362 -15.45 34.80 7.95
CA PHE A 362 -14.78 33.68 8.70
C PHE A 362 -15.23 32.32 8.23
N ARG A 363 -16.50 32.14 7.90
CA ARG A 363 -17.04 30.86 7.48
C ARG A 363 -16.47 30.43 6.16
N GLU A 364 -16.31 31.35 5.21
CA GLU A 364 -15.71 31.05 3.91
C GLU A 364 -14.23 30.67 4.07
N GLU A 365 -13.45 31.49 4.77
CA GLU A 365 -12.03 31.19 5.02
C GLU A 365 -11.83 29.90 5.77
N LEU A 366 -12.63 29.61 6.79
CA LEU A 366 -12.56 28.37 7.55
C LEU A 366 -12.90 27.15 6.66
N HIS A 367 -13.89 27.29 5.78
CA HIS A 367 -14.23 26.23 4.83
C HIS A 367 -13.05 25.93 3.87
N GLU A 368 -12.38 26.97 3.37
CA GLU A 368 -11.17 26.82 2.55
C GLU A 368 -10.05 26.14 3.33
N ILE A 369 -9.79 26.55 4.57
CA ILE A 369 -8.81 25.93 5.47
C ILE A 369 -9.12 24.43 5.70
N ILE A 370 -10.35 24.13 6.03
CA ILE A 370 -10.80 22.74 6.28
C ILE A 370 -10.61 21.90 5.01
N THR A 371 -11.05 22.42 3.87
CA THR A 371 -10.90 21.73 2.57
C THR A 371 -9.42 21.48 2.28
N LYS A 372 -8.57 22.49 2.42
CA LYS A 372 -7.14 22.38 2.18
C LYS A 372 -6.48 21.31 3.03
N TYR A 373 -6.73 21.29 4.33
CA TYR A 373 -5.98 20.42 5.24
C TYR A 373 -6.61 19.05 5.47
N PHE A 374 -7.91 18.88 5.27
CA PHE A 374 -8.59 17.62 5.54
C PHE A 374 -9.03 16.86 4.29
N HIS A 375 -9.32 17.54 3.18
CA HIS A 375 -9.74 16.90 1.93
C HIS A 375 -8.57 16.70 0.94
N GLU A 376 -7.41 17.32 1.16
CA GLU A 376 -6.26 17.19 0.28
C GLU A 376 -5.83 15.72 0.14
N GLY A 377 -5.79 15.23 -1.11
CA GLY A 377 -5.50 13.83 -1.45
C GLY A 377 -6.73 12.94 -1.64
N MET A 378 -7.96 13.41 -1.32
CA MET A 378 -9.20 12.68 -1.66
C MET A 378 -9.72 13.05 -3.05
N ASP A 379 -9.43 14.26 -3.54
CA ASP A 379 -9.84 14.75 -4.88
C ASP A 379 -9.23 13.93 -6.03
N CYS A 380 -8.10 13.26 -5.80
CA CYS A 380 -7.48 12.35 -6.77
C CYS A 380 -8.27 11.05 -7.00
N LEU A 381 -9.36 10.81 -6.25
CA LEU A 381 -10.17 9.58 -6.30
C LEU A 381 -11.55 9.80 -6.94
N GLU A 382 -11.87 11.03 -7.38
CA GLU A 382 -13.10 11.37 -8.11
C GLU A 382 -12.94 11.15 -9.63
N TYR A 383 -12.52 9.96 -10.06
CA TYR A 383 -12.58 9.58 -11.48
C TYR A 383 -13.51 8.38 -11.70
#